data_8acbc9cec8580c85a6cc1fe73a2bc4fc
#
_entry.id   8acbc9cec8580c85a6cc1fe73a2bc4fc
#
_cell.length_a   1.000
_cell.length_b   1.000
_cell.length_c   1.000
_cell.angle_alpha   90.00
_cell.angle_beta   90.00
_cell.angle_gamma   90.00
#
_symmetry.space_group_name_H-M   'P 1'
#
loop_
_entity.id
_entity.type
_entity.pdbx_description
1 polymer ?
#
loop_
_entity_poly.entity_id
_entity_poly.type
_entity_poly.pdbx_seq_one_letter_code
_entity_poly.pdbx_strand_id
1 'polypeptide(L)'
;MSDIKNIANSFFEACETGKGWQACKDYCIEDASFSSHAEPLLEINSIEGYSDWMTGVCSMLPDSNYEIKSLTVDEESNHVSFFAVFSGTHTGEGGPIPPTGKSGEVDYVYTLEFLDNKIKHLTKIWNPHYLFKQIGWE
;
A
#
# COMPACT_ATOMS: atom_id res chain seq x y z
N MET A 1 5.13 20.73 9.07
CA MET A 1 6.22 20.44 8.57
C MET A 1 6.60 19.06 8.65
N SER A 2 7.59 18.74 9.34
CA SER A 2 8.05 17.40 9.43
C SER A 2 7.03 16.43 10.01
N ASP A 3 5.97 16.95 10.63
CA ASP A 3 4.94 16.08 11.19
C ASP A 3 4.27 15.21 10.16
N ILE A 4 3.91 15.77 9.00
CA ILE A 4 3.23 14.94 7.98
C ILE A 4 4.19 13.90 7.41
N LYS A 5 5.49 14.20 7.31
CA LYS A 5 6.46 13.22 6.87
C LYS A 5 6.52 12.04 7.83
N ASN A 6 6.58 12.30 9.13
CA ASN A 6 6.66 11.26 10.15
C ASN A 6 5.38 10.44 10.21
N ILE A 7 4.22 11.10 10.10
CA ILE A 7 2.93 10.42 10.09
C ILE A 7 2.84 9.52 8.86
N ALA A 8 3.24 10.06 7.70
CA ALA A 8 3.20 9.29 6.45
C ALA A 8 4.08 8.05 6.54
N ASN A 9 5.27 8.19 7.10
CA ASN A 9 6.21 7.08 7.20
C ASN A 9 5.67 6.00 8.14
N SER A 10 5.09 6.39 9.28
CA SER A 10 4.52 5.44 10.23
C SER A 10 3.30 4.73 9.62
N PHE A 11 2.45 5.47 8.91
CA PHE A 11 1.30 4.89 8.24
C PHE A 11 1.75 3.89 7.17
N PHE A 12 2.75 4.27 6.36
CA PHE A 12 3.25 3.42 5.28
C PHE A 12 3.72 2.08 5.84
N GLU A 13 4.49 2.12 6.92
CA GLU A 13 4.98 0.90 7.53
C GLU A 13 3.83 0.03 8.03
N ALA A 14 2.87 0.60 8.75
CA ALA A 14 1.76 -0.17 9.29
C ALA A 14 0.91 -0.77 8.18
N CYS A 15 0.63 0.01 7.13
CA CYS A 15 -0.24 -0.42 6.05
C CYS A 15 0.43 -1.46 5.15
N GLU A 16 1.68 -1.19 4.75
CA GLU A 16 2.36 -2.03 3.77
C GLU A 16 2.92 -3.32 4.37
N THR A 17 2.96 -3.44 5.70
CA THR A 17 3.29 -4.70 6.35
C THR A 17 2.06 -5.50 6.74
N GLY A 18 0.88 -5.05 6.33
CA GLY A 18 -0.35 -5.82 6.49
C GLY A 18 -0.96 -5.80 7.87
N LYS A 19 -0.69 -4.76 8.67
CA LYS A 19 -1.23 -4.70 10.04
C LYS A 19 -2.71 -4.34 10.08
N GLY A 20 -3.27 -3.85 8.97
CA GLY A 20 -4.70 -3.63 8.83
C GLY A 20 -5.18 -2.30 9.37
N TRP A 21 -6.49 -2.08 9.23
CA TRP A 21 -7.08 -0.78 9.56
C TRP A 21 -6.90 -0.40 11.03
N GLN A 22 -6.99 -1.37 11.94
CA GLN A 22 -6.84 -1.04 13.36
C GLN A 22 -5.49 -0.40 13.69
N ALA A 23 -4.44 -0.76 12.96
CA ALA A 23 -3.12 -0.17 13.13
C ALA A 23 -2.94 1.13 12.35
N CYS A 24 -3.77 1.37 11.34
CA CYS A 24 -3.63 2.52 10.44
C CYS A 24 -4.56 3.68 10.79
N LYS A 25 -5.68 3.40 11.42
CA LYS A 25 -6.78 4.37 11.54
C LYS A 25 -6.42 5.64 12.28
N ASP A 26 -5.50 5.56 13.23
CA ASP A 26 -5.15 6.74 14.02
C ASP A 26 -4.39 7.79 13.24
N TYR A 27 -3.84 7.42 12.08
CA TYR A 27 -3.13 8.35 11.20
C TYR A 27 -4.07 9.02 10.20
N CYS A 28 -5.34 8.61 10.14
CA CYS A 28 -6.28 9.00 9.09
C CYS A 28 -7.49 9.71 9.67
N ILE A 29 -8.15 10.53 8.82
CA ILE A 29 -9.48 11.01 9.18
C ILE A 29 -10.45 9.83 9.11
N GLU A 30 -11.62 9.99 9.72
CA GLU A 30 -12.56 8.88 9.89
C GLU A 30 -12.97 8.22 8.56
N ASP A 31 -13.24 9.03 7.55
CA ASP A 31 -13.69 8.53 6.25
C ASP A 31 -12.65 8.73 5.16
N ALA A 32 -11.39 8.52 5.49
CA ALA A 32 -10.29 8.69 4.53
C ALA A 32 -10.51 7.83 3.28
N SER A 33 -10.37 8.45 2.12
CA SER A 33 -10.67 7.81 0.85
C SER A 33 -9.43 7.23 0.17
N PHE A 34 -9.67 6.39 -0.82
CA PHE A 34 -8.60 5.70 -1.55
C PHE A 34 -8.97 5.63 -3.02
N SER A 35 -7.98 5.72 -3.89
CA SER A 35 -8.19 5.49 -5.31
C SER A 35 -6.97 4.83 -5.93
N SER A 36 -7.23 3.99 -6.93
CA SER A 36 -6.18 3.38 -7.75
C SER A 36 -6.83 2.94 -9.05
N HIS A 37 -6.13 3.16 -10.16
CA HIS A 37 -6.63 2.70 -11.45
C HIS A 37 -6.17 1.28 -11.78
N ALA A 38 -5.40 0.67 -10.88
CA ALA A 38 -5.01 -0.73 -11.04
C ALA A 38 -6.25 -1.61 -10.87
N GLU A 39 -6.46 -2.53 -11.81
CA GLU A 39 -7.69 -3.32 -11.90
C GLU A 39 -8.11 -3.99 -10.58
N PRO A 40 -7.22 -4.67 -9.85
CA PRO A 40 -7.64 -5.33 -8.61
C PRO A 40 -8.11 -4.37 -7.52
N LEU A 41 -7.82 -3.07 -7.65
CA LEU A 41 -8.14 -2.09 -6.63
C LEU A 41 -9.23 -1.11 -7.04
N LEU A 42 -9.82 -1.29 -8.24
CA LEU A 42 -10.79 -0.33 -8.77
C LEU A 42 -12.01 -0.16 -7.86
N GLU A 43 -12.41 -1.20 -7.17
CA GLU A 43 -13.60 -1.16 -6.32
C GLU A 43 -13.34 -0.67 -4.90
N ILE A 44 -12.08 -0.50 -4.54
CA ILE A 44 -11.72 -0.05 -3.20
C ILE A 44 -11.69 1.48 -3.18
N ASN A 45 -12.46 2.09 -2.30
CA ASN A 45 -12.60 3.54 -2.25
C ASN A 45 -12.31 4.14 -0.88
N SER A 46 -11.81 3.36 0.07
CA SER A 46 -11.44 3.85 1.40
C SER A 46 -10.08 3.31 1.81
N ILE A 47 -9.37 4.06 2.66
CA ILE A 47 -8.10 3.57 3.19
C ILE A 47 -8.34 2.34 4.06
N GLU A 48 -9.49 2.29 4.74
CA GLU A 48 -9.85 1.10 5.51
C GLU A 48 -9.85 -0.14 4.61
N GLY A 49 -10.53 -0.06 3.48
CA GLY A 49 -10.61 -1.18 2.54
C GLY A 49 -9.24 -1.55 1.99
N TYR A 50 -8.42 -0.56 1.67
CA TYR A 50 -7.10 -0.83 1.12
C TYR A 50 -6.17 -1.47 2.17
N SER A 51 -6.20 -0.97 3.41
CA SER A 51 -5.32 -1.51 4.45
C SER A 51 -5.70 -2.96 4.76
N ASP A 52 -6.98 -3.29 4.73
CA ASP A 52 -7.42 -4.67 4.93
C ASP A 52 -7.07 -5.56 3.74
N TRP A 53 -7.12 -5.00 2.52
CA TRP A 53 -6.66 -5.71 1.33
C TRP A 53 -5.17 -6.06 1.44
N MET A 54 -4.36 -5.14 1.97
CA MET A 54 -2.94 -5.39 2.19
C MET A 54 -2.69 -6.50 3.21
N THR A 55 -3.54 -6.62 4.21
CA THR A 55 -3.44 -7.73 5.16
C THR A 55 -3.53 -9.06 4.40
N GLY A 56 -4.45 -9.15 3.44
CA GLY A 56 -4.58 -10.34 2.60
C GLY A 56 -3.36 -10.60 1.74
N VAL A 57 -2.81 -9.54 1.13
CA VAL A 57 -1.61 -9.66 0.31
C VAL A 57 -0.44 -10.20 1.13
N CYS A 58 -0.23 -9.65 2.31
CA CYS A 58 0.88 -10.07 3.17
C CYS A 58 0.68 -11.49 3.70
N SER A 59 -0.56 -11.94 3.78
CA SER A 59 -0.85 -13.34 4.16
C SER A 59 -0.48 -14.30 3.03
N MET A 60 -0.74 -13.91 1.77
CA MET A 60 -0.40 -14.73 0.62
C MET A 60 1.10 -14.71 0.32
N LEU A 61 1.75 -13.59 0.61
CA LEU A 61 3.19 -13.43 0.43
C LEU A 61 3.84 -13.13 1.78
N PRO A 62 4.00 -14.17 2.64
CA PRO A 62 4.42 -13.94 4.04
C PRO A 62 5.80 -13.30 4.20
N ASP A 63 6.67 -13.44 3.20
CA ASP A 63 7.99 -12.81 3.21
C ASP A 63 7.99 -11.45 2.56
N SER A 64 6.81 -10.87 2.32
CA SER A 64 6.72 -9.61 1.59
C SER A 64 7.49 -8.51 2.31
N ASN A 65 8.06 -7.63 1.50
CA ASN A 65 8.88 -6.55 1.99
C ASN A 65 8.78 -5.39 1.02
N TYR A 66 9.10 -4.20 1.50
CA TYR A 66 9.17 -3.03 0.63
C TYR A 66 10.48 -2.31 0.84
N GLU A 67 10.89 -1.59 -0.19
CA GLU A 67 12.05 -0.71 -0.10
C GLU A 67 11.61 0.66 -0.61
N ILE A 68 11.71 1.68 0.24
CA ILE A 68 11.39 3.05 -0.17
C ILE A 68 12.61 3.62 -0.91
N LYS A 69 12.42 3.93 -2.19
CA LYS A 69 13.48 4.52 -3.01
C LYS A 69 13.56 6.03 -2.83
N SER A 70 12.40 6.68 -2.67
CA SER A 70 12.38 8.12 -2.38
C SER A 70 11.11 8.47 -1.65
N LEU A 71 11.20 9.50 -0.84
CA LEU A 71 10.06 10.05 -0.10
C LEU A 71 10.16 11.56 -0.24
N THR A 72 9.12 12.19 -0.74
CA THR A 72 9.09 13.63 -0.93
C THR A 72 7.89 14.23 -0.24
N VAL A 73 8.06 15.45 0.27
CA VAL A 73 7.00 16.18 0.93
C VAL A 73 6.76 17.45 0.13
N ASP A 74 5.50 17.69 -0.22
CA ASP A 74 5.07 18.94 -0.83
C ASP A 74 4.21 19.66 0.20
N GLU A 75 4.82 20.61 0.92
CA GLU A 75 4.11 21.31 2.00
C GLU A 75 3.03 22.24 1.48
N GLU A 76 3.19 22.72 0.24
CA GLU A 76 2.22 23.61 -0.33
C GLU A 76 0.89 22.90 -0.58
N SER A 77 0.93 21.68 -1.04
CA SER A 77 -0.28 20.90 -1.31
C SER A 77 -0.61 19.92 -0.20
N ASN A 78 0.19 19.87 0.86
CA ASN A 78 0.01 18.92 1.97
C ASN A 78 0.03 17.46 1.51
N HIS A 79 0.99 17.13 0.65
CA HIS A 79 1.14 15.76 0.14
C HIS A 79 2.49 15.17 0.55
N VAL A 80 2.49 13.86 0.81
CA VAL A 80 3.73 13.10 0.97
C VAL A 80 3.65 11.95 -0.04
N SER A 81 4.69 11.81 -0.86
CA SER A 81 4.71 10.80 -1.91
C SER A 81 5.89 9.86 -1.73
N PHE A 82 5.65 8.59 -2.02
CA PHE A 82 6.63 7.53 -1.91
C PHE A 82 6.82 6.88 -3.26
N PHE A 83 8.06 6.63 -3.64
CA PHE A 83 8.36 5.69 -4.71
C PHE A 83 9.04 4.50 -4.04
N ALA A 84 8.47 3.32 -4.19
CA ALA A 84 8.93 2.14 -3.46
C ALA A 84 8.88 0.90 -4.36
N VAL A 85 9.53 -0.16 -3.91
CA VAL A 85 9.49 -1.46 -4.57
C VAL A 85 8.94 -2.46 -3.56
N PHE A 86 7.93 -3.23 -3.97
CA PHE A 86 7.34 -4.28 -3.17
C PHE A 86 7.79 -5.63 -3.72
N SER A 87 8.13 -6.57 -2.85
CA SER A 87 8.57 -7.91 -3.27
C SER A 87 8.00 -8.96 -2.34
N GLY A 88 7.87 -10.18 -2.85
CA GLY A 88 7.39 -11.29 -2.04
C GLY A 88 7.34 -12.58 -2.81
N THR A 89 7.11 -13.67 -2.09
CA THR A 89 7.03 -15.04 -2.63
C THR A 89 5.67 -15.61 -2.27
N HIS A 90 4.98 -16.18 -3.27
CA HIS A 90 3.64 -16.74 -3.06
C HIS A 90 3.73 -18.12 -2.39
N THR A 91 3.85 -18.13 -1.08
CA THR A 91 3.89 -19.37 -0.29
C THR A 91 2.70 -19.50 0.65
N GLY A 92 1.89 -18.43 0.82
CA GLY A 92 0.74 -18.47 1.70
C GLY A 92 -0.54 -18.83 0.98
N GLU A 93 -1.54 -19.25 1.74
CA GLU A 93 -2.86 -19.61 1.21
C GLU A 93 -3.73 -18.37 1.05
N GLY A 94 -4.85 -18.55 0.34
CA GLY A 94 -5.84 -17.50 0.20
C GLY A 94 -5.82 -16.78 -1.14
N GLY A 95 -4.92 -17.13 -2.03
CA GLY A 95 -4.84 -16.52 -3.35
C GLY A 95 -5.81 -17.12 -4.35
N PRO A 96 -5.79 -16.62 -5.59
CA PRO A 96 -6.67 -17.14 -6.65
C PRO A 96 -6.33 -18.56 -7.07
N ILE A 97 -5.11 -19.01 -6.79
CA ILE A 97 -4.66 -20.37 -7.07
C ILE A 97 -3.81 -20.82 -5.87
N PRO A 98 -3.53 -22.12 -5.75
CA PRO A 98 -2.65 -22.60 -4.66
C PRO A 98 -1.26 -21.95 -4.74
N PRO A 99 -0.54 -21.89 -3.61
CA PRO A 99 0.79 -21.26 -3.59
C PRO A 99 1.70 -21.78 -4.69
N THR A 100 2.31 -20.85 -5.42
CA THR A 100 3.18 -21.21 -6.56
C THR A 100 4.65 -21.33 -6.15
N GLY A 101 5.03 -20.75 -5.03
CA GLY A 101 6.42 -20.71 -4.61
C GLY A 101 7.28 -19.75 -5.41
N LYS A 102 6.65 -18.96 -6.29
CA LYS A 102 7.40 -18.02 -7.15
C LYS A 102 7.48 -16.64 -6.51
N SER A 103 8.58 -15.96 -6.79
CA SER A 103 8.83 -14.62 -6.24
C SER A 103 8.67 -13.56 -7.31
N GLY A 104 8.41 -12.33 -6.89
CA GLY A 104 8.32 -11.21 -7.80
C GLY A 104 8.51 -9.90 -7.08
N GLU A 105 8.64 -8.83 -7.88
CA GLU A 105 8.73 -7.49 -7.34
C GLU A 105 8.11 -6.51 -8.30
N VAL A 106 7.66 -5.37 -7.78
CA VAL A 106 6.97 -4.36 -8.58
C VAL A 106 7.22 -2.97 -7.99
N ASP A 107 7.46 -2.01 -8.88
CA ASP A 107 7.59 -0.60 -8.50
C ASP A 107 6.21 -0.02 -8.25
N TYR A 108 6.09 0.90 -7.28
CA TYR A 108 4.83 1.60 -7.08
C TYR A 108 5.04 2.99 -6.50
N VAL A 109 4.08 3.84 -6.79
CA VAL A 109 4.02 5.19 -6.25
C VAL A 109 2.75 5.30 -5.41
N TYR A 110 2.84 6.06 -4.34
CA TYR A 110 1.81 6.06 -3.31
C TYR A 110 1.85 7.47 -2.76
N THR A 111 0.79 8.22 -2.92
CA THR A 111 0.77 9.59 -2.44
C THR A 111 -0.35 9.76 -1.42
N LEU A 112 -0.03 10.47 -0.34
CA LEU A 112 -0.95 10.71 0.76
C LEU A 112 -1.25 12.19 0.83
N GLU A 113 -2.53 12.53 0.84
CA GLU A 113 -2.98 13.90 1.01
C GLU A 113 -3.44 14.08 2.46
N PHE A 114 -3.00 15.17 3.08
CA PHE A 114 -3.24 15.42 4.50
C PHE A 114 -4.23 16.55 4.73
N LEU A 115 -4.97 16.44 5.83
CA LEU A 115 -5.85 17.49 6.33
C LEU A 115 -5.62 17.55 7.83
N ASP A 116 -5.09 18.68 8.35
CA ASP A 116 -4.85 18.88 9.77
C ASP A 116 -4.07 17.71 10.39
N ASN A 117 -2.96 17.35 9.74
CA ASN A 117 -2.05 16.30 10.21
C ASN A 117 -2.66 14.90 10.24
N LYS A 118 -3.76 14.69 9.49
CA LYS A 118 -4.36 13.37 9.31
C LYS A 118 -4.45 13.10 7.81
N ILE A 119 -4.31 11.84 7.44
CA ILE A 119 -4.40 11.44 6.04
C ILE A 119 -5.86 11.43 5.64
N LYS A 120 -6.20 12.14 4.56
CA LYS A 120 -7.57 12.15 4.05
C LYS A 120 -7.73 11.36 2.76
N HIS A 121 -6.66 11.13 2.02
CA HIS A 121 -6.76 10.38 0.75
C HIS A 121 -5.42 9.72 0.44
N LEU A 122 -5.49 8.51 -0.11
CA LEU A 122 -4.33 7.77 -0.60
C LEU A 122 -4.57 7.41 -2.06
N THR A 123 -3.62 7.73 -2.93
CA THR A 123 -3.64 7.29 -4.32
C THR A 123 -2.48 6.35 -4.55
N LYS A 124 -2.75 5.16 -5.10
CA LYS A 124 -1.71 4.18 -5.41
C LYS A 124 -1.63 3.97 -6.91
N ILE A 125 -0.42 4.04 -7.44
CA ILE A 125 -0.17 3.91 -8.88
C ILE A 125 0.85 2.79 -9.09
N TRP A 126 0.44 1.71 -9.75
CA TRP A 126 1.32 0.56 -9.98
C TRP A 126 0.73 -0.32 -11.07
N ASN A 127 1.51 -1.28 -11.52
CA ASN A 127 1.05 -2.26 -12.49
C ASN A 127 1.03 -3.64 -11.82
N PRO A 128 -0.12 -4.05 -11.26
CA PRO A 128 -0.20 -5.31 -10.54
C PRO A 128 0.06 -6.53 -11.42
N HIS A 129 -0.26 -6.43 -12.72
CA HIS A 129 -0.06 -7.55 -13.64
C HIS A 129 1.42 -7.89 -13.80
N TYR A 130 2.30 -6.89 -13.66
CA TYR A 130 3.73 -7.13 -13.70
C TYR A 130 4.15 -8.06 -12.56
N LEU A 131 3.59 -7.85 -11.37
CA LEU A 131 3.85 -8.72 -10.22
C LEU A 131 3.15 -10.08 -10.41
N PHE A 132 1.88 -10.07 -10.83
CA PHE A 132 1.08 -11.29 -10.93
C PHE A 132 1.68 -12.29 -11.91
N LYS A 133 2.26 -11.81 -13.01
CA LYS A 133 2.93 -12.69 -13.96
C LYS A 133 4.14 -13.36 -13.33
N GLN A 134 4.89 -12.63 -12.53
CA GLN A 134 6.09 -13.17 -11.89
C GLN A 134 5.76 -14.27 -10.89
N ILE A 135 4.69 -14.10 -10.12
CA ILE A 135 4.33 -15.07 -9.09
C ILE A 135 3.39 -16.16 -9.61
N GLY A 136 3.10 -16.15 -10.90
CA GLY A 136 2.38 -17.25 -11.53
C GLY A 136 0.88 -17.14 -11.50
N TRP A 137 0.33 -15.95 -11.21
CA TRP A 137 -1.12 -15.75 -11.22
C TRP A 137 -1.66 -15.43 -12.63
N GLU A 138 -0.79 -15.06 -13.55
CA GLU A 138 -1.15 -14.78 -14.95
C GLU A 138 -0.15 -15.38 -15.90
#